data_f0ea3ab5af6c8b5a067aba442165d4a7
#
_entry.id   f0ea3ab5af6c8b5a067aba442165d4a7
#
_cell.length_a   1.000
_cell.length_b   1.000
_cell.length_c   1.000
_cell.angle_alpha   90.00
_cell.angle_beta   90.00
_cell.angle_gamma   90.00
#
_symmetry.space_group_name_H-M   'P 1'
#
loop_
_entity.id
_entity.type
_entity.pdbx_description
1 polymer ?
#
loop_
_entity_poly.entity_id
_entity_poly.type
_entity_poly.pdbx_seq_one_letter_code
_entity_poly.pdbx_strand_id
1 'polypeptide(L)'
;MSQASPPTRFADLNPPARLLMGPGPVDVYPGVLRAMSTPMLGQFDPQFTAYMNEVMVLYRQIFRTENHWTLLIDGTARAGIEACLTSMIVPGDKVLVPIFGRFGHLLMEICQRCGANVVTLETDWGTVFEPDQI
;
A
#
# COMPACT_ATOMS: atom_id res chain seq x y z
N MET A 1 17.32 -16.60 -37.96
CA MET A 1 17.61 -16.53 -36.50
C MET A 1 16.82 -17.65 -35.84
N SER A 2 17.49 -18.73 -35.41
CA SER A 2 16.84 -19.86 -34.72
C SER A 2 16.44 -19.39 -33.35
N GLN A 3 15.17 -19.33 -33.03
CA GLN A 3 14.69 -19.14 -31.67
C GLN A 3 15.03 -20.40 -30.88
N ALA A 4 15.92 -20.27 -29.89
CA ALA A 4 16.18 -21.35 -28.96
C ALA A 4 14.87 -21.70 -28.22
N SER A 5 14.51 -22.98 -28.20
CA SER A 5 13.37 -23.45 -27.41
C SER A 5 13.58 -23.07 -25.94
N PRO A 6 12.50 -22.65 -25.24
CA PRO A 6 12.61 -22.31 -23.82
C PRO A 6 13.11 -23.53 -23.03
N PRO A 7 13.85 -23.32 -21.93
CA PRO A 7 14.34 -24.41 -21.11
C PRO A 7 13.17 -25.23 -20.55
N THR A 8 13.29 -26.54 -20.58
CA THR A 8 12.26 -27.47 -20.05
C THR A 8 12.32 -27.61 -18.52
N ARG A 9 13.35 -27.08 -17.87
CA ARG A 9 13.52 -27.10 -16.42
C ARG A 9 14.15 -25.80 -15.97
N PHE A 10 13.59 -25.19 -14.94
CA PHE A 10 14.10 -23.97 -14.29
C PHE A 10 14.81 -24.37 -12.99
N ALA A 11 15.91 -23.69 -12.70
CA ALA A 11 16.59 -23.82 -11.42
C ALA A 11 15.78 -23.15 -10.29
N ASP A 12 16.03 -23.57 -9.07
CA ASP A 12 15.49 -22.90 -7.90
C ASP A 12 15.95 -21.44 -7.83
N LEU A 13 15.10 -20.56 -7.30
CA LEU A 13 15.42 -19.15 -7.15
C LEU A 13 16.56 -18.98 -6.13
N ASN A 14 17.64 -18.38 -6.58
CA ASN A 14 18.77 -18.01 -5.73
C ASN A 14 19.24 -16.60 -6.08
N PRO A 15 18.46 -15.57 -5.75
CA PRO A 15 18.82 -14.20 -6.07
C PRO A 15 20.05 -13.76 -5.26
N PRO A 16 20.94 -12.94 -5.83
CA PRO A 16 22.06 -12.38 -5.10
C PRO A 16 21.56 -11.38 -4.04
N ALA A 17 22.25 -11.33 -2.91
CA ALA A 17 21.98 -10.32 -1.89
C ALA A 17 22.21 -8.90 -2.46
N ARG A 18 21.30 -8.00 -2.18
CA ARG A 18 21.36 -6.58 -2.53
C ARG A 18 20.94 -5.74 -1.33
N LEU A 19 21.55 -4.57 -1.19
CA LEU A 19 21.07 -3.54 -0.28
C LEU A 19 20.08 -2.67 -1.03
N LEU A 20 18.84 -2.66 -0.58
CA LEU A 20 17.76 -1.89 -1.21
C LEU A 20 17.62 -0.53 -0.52
N MET A 21 17.92 0.54 -1.24
CA MET A 21 17.93 1.92 -0.73
C MET A 21 16.78 2.78 -1.26
N GLY A 22 15.82 2.15 -1.94
CA GLY A 22 14.66 2.84 -2.50
C GLY A 22 13.43 2.81 -1.57
N PRO A 23 12.34 3.50 -1.93
CA PRO A 23 11.09 3.51 -1.17
C PRO A 23 10.29 2.21 -1.28
N GLY A 24 10.65 1.35 -2.20
CA GLY A 24 10.06 0.03 -2.43
C GLY A 24 10.54 -0.56 -3.76
N PRO A 25 10.88 -1.86 -3.78
CA PRO A 25 10.91 -2.80 -2.65
C PRO A 25 12.00 -2.46 -1.62
N VAL A 26 11.86 -2.98 -0.40
CA VAL A 26 12.76 -2.74 0.73
C VAL A 26 13.33 -4.05 1.27
N ASP A 27 14.45 -3.96 1.98
CA ASP A 27 14.96 -5.08 2.76
C ASP A 27 14.03 -5.31 3.96
N VAL A 28 13.41 -6.48 4.02
CA VAL A 28 12.51 -6.82 5.13
C VAL A 28 13.26 -7.48 6.28
N TYR A 29 12.80 -7.20 7.49
CA TYR A 29 13.35 -7.82 8.69
C TYR A 29 13.30 -9.35 8.58
N PRO A 30 14.38 -10.07 8.96
CA PRO A 30 14.43 -11.53 8.80
C PRO A 30 13.29 -12.31 9.47
N GLY A 31 12.71 -11.76 10.55
CA GLY A 31 11.51 -12.31 11.20
C GLY A 31 10.29 -12.32 10.30
N VAL A 32 10.12 -11.30 9.47
CA VAL A 32 9.01 -11.21 8.50
C VAL A 32 9.17 -12.30 7.43
N LEU A 33 10.38 -12.47 6.89
CA LEU A 33 10.66 -13.53 5.90
C LEU A 33 10.38 -14.93 6.47
N ARG A 34 10.77 -15.17 7.74
CA ARG A 34 10.45 -16.44 8.41
C ARG A 34 8.94 -16.63 8.58
N ALA A 35 8.22 -15.60 8.98
CA ALA A 35 6.77 -15.67 9.13
C ALA A 35 6.08 -15.96 7.79
N MET A 36 6.54 -15.37 6.68
CA MET A 36 6.02 -15.62 5.34
C MET A 36 6.28 -17.05 4.84
N SER A 37 7.21 -17.79 5.42
CA SER A 37 7.51 -19.19 5.08
C SER A 37 6.81 -20.22 5.97
N THR A 38 5.96 -19.79 6.90
CA THR A 38 5.17 -20.70 7.74
C THR A 38 4.05 -21.37 6.96
N PRO A 39 3.53 -22.54 7.43
CA PRO A 39 2.39 -23.18 6.80
C PRO A 39 1.19 -22.26 6.72
N MET A 40 0.44 -22.36 5.64
CA MET A 40 -0.79 -21.59 5.43
C MET A 40 -1.90 -22.13 6.34
N LEU A 41 -2.72 -21.22 6.85
CA LEU A 41 -3.94 -21.55 7.59
C LEU A 41 -5.16 -21.34 6.69
N GLY A 42 -6.19 -22.13 6.94
CA GLY A 42 -7.49 -21.92 6.30
C GLY A 42 -8.16 -20.64 6.80
N GLN A 43 -8.94 -19.99 5.95
CA GLN A 43 -9.63 -18.73 6.28
C GLN A 43 -10.63 -18.83 7.44
N PHE A 44 -11.12 -20.04 7.73
CA PHE A 44 -12.04 -20.30 8.85
C PHE A 44 -11.35 -20.96 10.05
N ASP A 45 -10.02 -21.07 10.00
CA ASP A 45 -9.25 -21.61 11.12
C ASP A 45 -9.33 -20.64 12.31
N PRO A 46 -9.65 -21.13 13.53
CA PRO A 46 -9.70 -20.27 14.72
C PRO A 46 -8.38 -19.53 14.99
N GLN A 47 -7.23 -20.16 14.67
CA GLN A 47 -5.93 -19.51 14.81
C GLN A 47 -5.74 -18.37 13.83
N PHE A 48 -6.25 -18.49 12.58
CA PHE A 48 -6.23 -17.41 11.62
C PHE A 48 -7.06 -16.22 12.11
N THR A 49 -8.26 -16.48 12.65
CA THR A 49 -9.10 -15.44 13.26
C THR A 49 -8.40 -14.74 14.43
N ALA A 50 -7.69 -15.50 15.27
CA ALA A 50 -6.91 -14.93 16.37
C ALA A 50 -5.82 -13.99 15.86
N TYR A 51 -5.06 -14.38 14.83
CA TYR A 51 -4.04 -13.53 14.21
C TYR A 51 -4.63 -12.27 13.58
N MET A 52 -5.76 -12.37 12.90
CA MET A 52 -6.44 -11.20 12.33
C MET A 52 -6.85 -10.19 13.42
N ASN A 53 -7.38 -10.66 14.53
CA ASN A 53 -7.75 -9.82 15.67
C ASN A 53 -6.51 -9.15 16.29
N GLU A 54 -5.41 -9.89 16.45
CA GLU A 54 -4.14 -9.36 16.96
C GLU A 54 -3.59 -8.27 16.03
N VAL A 55 -3.60 -8.49 14.72
CA VAL A 55 -3.18 -7.51 13.72
C VAL A 55 -4.01 -6.23 13.82
N MET A 56 -5.34 -6.33 13.98
CA MET A 56 -6.19 -5.15 14.17
C MET A 56 -5.84 -4.38 15.46
N VAL A 57 -5.49 -5.07 16.55
CA VAL A 57 -5.03 -4.42 17.79
C VAL A 57 -3.72 -3.68 17.56
N LEU A 58 -2.76 -4.31 16.89
CA LEU A 58 -1.46 -3.69 16.58
C LEU A 58 -1.63 -2.45 15.68
N TYR A 59 -2.48 -2.51 14.66
CA TYR A 59 -2.76 -1.34 13.82
C TYR A 59 -3.44 -0.21 14.57
N ARG A 60 -4.37 -0.50 15.50
CA ARG A 60 -4.95 0.55 16.36
C ARG A 60 -3.87 1.29 17.15
N GLN A 61 -2.85 0.60 17.64
CA GLN A 61 -1.73 1.23 18.35
C GLN A 61 -0.91 2.12 17.42
N ILE A 62 -0.61 1.67 16.20
CA ILE A 62 0.14 2.45 15.20
C ILE A 62 -0.62 3.72 14.81
N PHE A 63 -1.91 3.60 14.50
CA PHE A 63 -2.75 4.73 14.08
C PHE A 63 -3.28 5.56 15.26
N ARG A 64 -3.02 5.15 16.53
CA ARG A 64 -3.53 5.80 17.73
C ARG A 64 -5.05 6.02 17.66
N THR A 65 -5.77 4.99 17.31
CA THR A 65 -7.23 5.01 17.13
C THR A 65 -7.92 3.96 17.98
N GLU A 66 -9.17 4.25 18.37
CA GLU A 66 -10.05 3.31 19.04
C GLU A 66 -11.05 2.64 18.08
N ASN A 67 -10.95 2.94 16.79
CA ASN A 67 -11.83 2.36 15.79
C ASN A 67 -11.78 0.83 15.83
N HIS A 68 -12.95 0.22 16.01
CA HIS A 68 -13.06 -1.24 16.10
C HIS A 68 -12.51 -1.92 14.84
N TRP A 69 -12.91 -1.41 13.67
CA TRP A 69 -12.45 -1.90 12.37
C TRP A 69 -11.21 -1.12 11.91
N THR A 70 -10.05 -1.67 12.20
CA THR A 70 -8.76 -1.17 11.71
C THR A 70 -8.14 -2.29 10.92
N LEU A 71 -8.35 -2.27 9.61
CA LEU A 71 -8.15 -3.41 8.71
C LEU A 71 -6.88 -3.29 7.89
N LEU A 72 -6.30 -4.43 7.57
CA LEU A 72 -5.32 -4.58 6.50
C LEU A 72 -6.08 -4.78 5.17
N ILE A 73 -5.72 -4.02 4.15
CA ILE A 73 -6.24 -4.23 2.80
C ILE A 73 -5.31 -5.20 2.07
N ASP A 74 -5.86 -6.31 1.62
CA ASP A 74 -5.13 -7.29 0.83
C ASP A 74 -4.82 -6.71 -0.56
N GLY A 75 -3.53 -6.57 -0.84
CA GLY A 75 -3.07 -6.00 -2.10
C GLY A 75 -1.86 -5.10 -1.98
N THR A 76 -1.64 -4.29 -3.01
CA THR A 76 -0.56 -3.28 -2.99
C THR A 76 -0.93 -2.10 -2.10
N ALA A 77 0.05 -1.28 -1.70
CA ALA A 77 -0.20 -0.04 -0.95
C ALA A 77 -1.19 0.90 -1.69
N ARG A 78 -1.25 0.85 -3.02
CA ARG A 78 -2.23 1.59 -3.81
C ARG A 78 -3.66 1.13 -3.56
N ALA A 79 -3.88 -0.17 -3.35
CA ALA A 79 -5.20 -0.69 -3.00
C ALA A 79 -5.68 -0.12 -1.66
N GLY A 80 -4.79 0.02 -0.68
CA GLY A 80 -5.10 0.69 0.59
C GLY A 80 -5.45 2.17 0.41
N ILE A 81 -4.69 2.90 -0.40
CA ILE A 81 -4.99 4.30 -0.74
C ILE A 81 -6.36 4.41 -1.39
N GLU A 82 -6.64 3.60 -2.40
CA GLU A 82 -7.92 3.60 -3.11
C GLU A 82 -9.08 3.23 -2.17
N ALA A 83 -8.91 2.23 -1.31
CA ALA A 83 -9.91 1.86 -0.32
C ALA A 83 -10.24 3.01 0.63
N CYS A 84 -9.24 3.76 1.11
CA CYS A 84 -9.46 4.94 1.95
C CYS A 84 -10.27 6.01 1.21
N LEU A 85 -9.85 6.39 0.01
CA LEU A 85 -10.48 7.47 -0.74
C LEU A 85 -11.91 7.12 -1.18
N THR A 86 -12.12 5.90 -1.70
CA THR A 86 -13.46 5.44 -2.13
C THR A 86 -14.43 5.26 -0.97
N SER A 87 -13.92 5.02 0.24
CA SER A 87 -14.76 4.91 1.44
C SER A 87 -15.20 6.27 2.01
N MET A 88 -14.46 7.34 1.69
CA MET A 88 -14.68 8.65 2.29
C MET A 88 -15.32 9.66 1.33
N ILE A 89 -15.08 9.52 0.03
CA ILE A 89 -15.52 10.50 -0.98
C ILE A 89 -16.91 10.13 -1.50
N VAL A 90 -17.80 11.11 -1.46
CA VAL A 90 -19.11 11.06 -2.11
C VAL A 90 -19.05 11.95 -3.37
N PRO A 91 -19.71 11.56 -4.50
CA PRO A 91 -19.74 12.40 -5.69
C PRO A 91 -20.23 13.82 -5.39
N GLY A 92 -19.44 14.81 -5.84
CA GLY A 92 -19.67 16.23 -5.57
C GLY A 92 -18.85 16.80 -4.41
N ASP A 93 -18.21 15.98 -3.59
CA ASP A 93 -17.35 16.46 -2.51
C ASP A 93 -16.18 17.31 -3.07
N LYS A 94 -15.84 18.37 -2.34
CA LYS A 94 -14.65 19.18 -2.66
C LYS A 94 -13.43 18.60 -1.96
N VAL A 95 -12.43 18.17 -2.73
CA VAL A 95 -11.22 17.56 -2.22
C VAL A 95 -9.99 18.35 -2.65
N LEU A 96 -9.18 18.79 -1.67
CA LEU A 96 -7.90 19.45 -1.92
C LEU A 96 -6.80 18.39 -2.00
N VAL A 97 -6.04 18.40 -3.10
CA VAL A 97 -4.91 17.50 -3.33
C VAL A 97 -3.64 18.29 -3.56
N PRO A 98 -2.75 18.40 -2.57
CA PRO A 98 -1.42 18.98 -2.75
C PRO A 98 -0.54 18.04 -3.60
N ILE A 99 0.05 18.56 -4.68
CA ILE A 99 0.86 17.79 -5.63
C ILE A 99 2.29 18.30 -5.61
N PHE A 100 3.20 17.47 -5.12
CA PHE A 100 4.65 17.72 -5.14
C PHE A 100 5.43 16.48 -5.59
N GLY A 101 4.77 15.62 -6.37
CA GLY A 101 5.34 14.42 -6.93
C GLY A 101 4.28 13.49 -7.53
N ARG A 102 4.73 12.34 -8.05
CA ARG A 102 3.91 11.40 -8.81
C ARG A 102 2.67 10.91 -8.05
N PHE A 103 2.78 10.71 -6.73
CA PHE A 103 1.65 10.19 -5.94
C PHE A 103 0.53 11.22 -5.78
N GLY A 104 0.82 12.52 -5.82
CA GLY A 104 -0.21 13.56 -5.86
C GLY A 104 -1.12 13.42 -7.07
N HIS A 105 -0.55 13.19 -8.25
CA HIS A 105 -1.33 12.95 -9.47
C HIS A 105 -2.18 11.67 -9.37
N LEU A 106 -1.65 10.59 -8.76
CA LEU A 106 -2.42 9.37 -8.52
C LEU A 106 -3.63 9.64 -7.60
N LEU A 107 -3.43 10.38 -6.51
CA LEU A 107 -4.51 10.74 -5.59
C LEU A 107 -5.57 11.59 -6.30
N MET A 108 -5.15 12.58 -7.09
CA MET A 108 -6.05 13.39 -7.90
C MET A 108 -6.93 12.54 -8.83
N GLU A 109 -6.31 11.59 -9.57
CA GLU A 109 -7.05 10.70 -10.47
C GLU A 109 -8.08 9.84 -9.72
N ILE A 110 -7.73 9.28 -8.56
CA ILE A 110 -8.65 8.46 -7.76
C ILE A 110 -9.82 9.33 -7.28
N CYS A 111 -9.56 10.52 -6.73
CA CYS A 111 -10.59 11.45 -6.28
C CYS A 111 -11.54 11.84 -7.41
N GLN A 112 -11.03 12.12 -8.62
CA GLN A 112 -11.84 12.41 -9.79
C GLN A 112 -12.73 11.24 -10.19
N ARG A 113 -12.20 10.01 -10.16
CA ARG A 113 -12.98 8.79 -10.44
C ARG A 113 -14.09 8.55 -9.42
N CYS A 114 -13.88 8.97 -8.17
CA CYS A 114 -14.93 8.97 -7.13
C CYS A 114 -15.99 10.06 -7.34
N GLY A 115 -15.83 10.94 -8.35
CA GLY A 115 -16.76 12.02 -8.63
C GLY A 115 -16.54 13.29 -7.79
N ALA A 116 -15.38 13.43 -7.16
CA ALA A 116 -15.04 14.62 -6.39
C ALA A 116 -14.75 15.85 -7.29
N ASN A 117 -15.04 17.02 -6.75
CA ASN A 117 -14.57 18.30 -7.26
C ASN A 117 -13.15 18.55 -6.73
N VAL A 118 -12.14 18.11 -7.49
CA VAL A 118 -10.76 18.18 -7.04
C VAL A 118 -10.18 19.57 -7.26
N VAL A 119 -9.57 20.11 -6.21
CA VAL A 119 -8.75 21.31 -6.24
C VAL A 119 -7.30 20.90 -6.01
N THR A 120 -6.38 21.34 -6.86
CA THR A 120 -4.96 21.00 -6.72
C THR A 120 -4.15 22.23 -6.36
N LEU A 121 -3.12 22.02 -5.53
CA LEU A 121 -1.99 22.93 -5.36
C LEU A 121 -0.75 22.20 -5.83
N GLU A 122 0.04 22.81 -6.68
CA GLU A 122 1.24 22.18 -7.25
C GLU A 122 2.49 22.94 -6.84
N THR A 123 3.55 22.19 -6.56
CA THR A 123 4.89 22.74 -6.29
C THR A 123 5.96 21.81 -6.86
N ASP A 124 7.18 22.29 -6.94
CA ASP A 124 8.31 21.53 -7.49
C ASP A 124 8.63 20.27 -6.68
N TRP A 125 9.12 19.25 -7.37
CA TRP A 125 9.58 18.03 -6.74
C TRP A 125 10.72 18.30 -5.77
N GLY A 126 10.66 17.68 -4.59
CA GLY A 126 11.64 17.86 -3.54
C GLY A 126 11.38 19.06 -2.62
N THR A 127 10.27 19.76 -2.85
CA THR A 127 9.76 20.79 -1.93
C THR A 127 8.56 20.26 -1.13
N VAL A 128 8.11 21.05 -0.16
CA VAL A 128 6.90 20.80 0.63
C VAL A 128 6.05 22.04 0.68
N PHE A 129 4.76 21.90 0.97
CA PHE A 129 3.86 23.03 1.20
C PHE A 129 4.02 23.54 2.63
N GLU A 130 4.02 24.85 2.79
CA GLU A 130 3.87 25.47 4.10
C GLU A 130 2.38 25.46 4.51
N PRO A 131 2.06 25.41 5.81
CA PRO A 131 0.67 25.33 6.28
C PRO A 131 -0.23 26.44 5.76
N ASP A 132 0.29 27.64 5.57
CA ASP A 132 -0.48 28.81 5.10
C ASP A 132 -0.80 28.75 3.61
N GLN A 133 -0.24 27.77 2.86
CA GLN A 133 -0.54 27.55 1.45
C GLN A 133 -1.73 26.58 1.25
N ILE A 134 -2.13 25.88 2.32
CA ILE A 134 -3.19 24.88 2.35
C ILE A 134 -4.42 25.43 3.08
#